data_55a63c84c2669c37b51685a69e014f71
#
_entry.id   55a63c84c2669c37b51685a69e014f71
#
_cell.length_a   1.000
_cell.length_b   1.000
_cell.length_c   1.000
_cell.angle_alpha   90.00
_cell.angle_beta   90.00
_cell.angle_gamma   90.00
#
_symmetry.space_group_name_H-M   'P 1'
#
loop_
_entity.id
_entity.type
_entity.pdbx_description
1 polymer ?
#
loop_
_entity_poly.entity_id
_entity_poly.type
_entity_poly.pdbx_seq_one_letter_code
_entity_poly.pdbx_strand_id
1 'polypeptide(L)'
;MANIELFNNYLEKPNTSSLLVICHKNKSLDKRSKLYKSFLKNSTILDSSSKENKIYDNQLTTWINRLFTENGYEIDDKSTFLIAENVGNNLERIYNSLDKIMSNKEDKTISQEDVIKYVGISRDYNFFEFQDSLIDKDTIKFAKITQYFTSNENKFPFQQLLIYMFSFYSKLLIIKNNNLNNPQSIAAKLNIHPFVAKSYHRASNKYSIDKIKQILEYLSELDLISKGIKSLKFNYNTTVREMSYKLF
;
A
#
# COMPACT_ATOMS: atom_id res chain seq x y z
N MET A 1 34.95 -9.55 15.36
CA MET A 1 35.47 -10.05 14.08
C MET A 1 35.96 -11.50 14.13
N ALA A 2 36.23 -12.07 15.30
CA ALA A 2 36.77 -13.44 15.48
C ALA A 2 35.87 -14.58 14.94
N ASN A 3 34.57 -14.36 14.77
CA ASN A 3 33.63 -15.43 14.36
C ASN A 3 33.45 -15.57 12.82
N ILE A 4 33.95 -14.65 12.02
CA ILE A 4 33.78 -14.68 10.55
C ILE A 4 34.66 -15.78 9.93
N GLU A 5 35.86 -16.00 10.45
CA GLU A 5 36.77 -17.05 9.95
C GLU A 5 36.23 -18.44 10.26
N LEU A 6 35.70 -18.65 11.46
CA LEU A 6 35.08 -19.93 11.84
C LEU A 6 33.88 -20.25 10.94
N PHE A 7 33.14 -19.20 10.54
CA PHE A 7 32.00 -19.35 9.67
C PHE A 7 32.39 -19.71 8.24
N ASN A 8 33.47 -19.13 7.71
CA ASN A 8 34.00 -19.53 6.41
C ASN A 8 34.45 -20.99 6.39
N ASN A 9 35.11 -21.45 7.45
CA ASN A 9 35.54 -22.85 7.57
C ASN A 9 34.34 -23.81 7.56
N TYR A 10 33.25 -23.45 8.23
CA TYR A 10 32.01 -24.24 8.20
C TYR A 10 31.39 -24.29 6.79
N LEU A 11 31.37 -23.17 6.08
CA LEU A 11 30.82 -23.10 4.72
C LEU A 11 31.62 -23.94 3.70
N GLU A 12 32.94 -24.13 3.94
CA GLU A 12 33.76 -24.98 3.09
C GLU A 12 33.52 -26.49 3.34
N LYS A 13 33.15 -26.86 4.57
CA LYS A 13 32.85 -28.24 4.97
C LYS A 13 31.57 -28.30 5.81
N PRO A 14 30.40 -28.04 5.20
CA PRO A 14 29.16 -28.05 5.93
C PRO A 14 28.78 -29.45 6.40
N ASN A 15 28.10 -29.54 7.54
CA ASN A 15 27.53 -30.80 7.99
C ASN A 15 26.34 -31.18 7.09
N THR A 16 26.45 -32.32 6.41
CA THR A 16 25.46 -32.80 5.45
C THR A 16 24.14 -33.26 6.10
N SER A 17 24.14 -33.51 7.42
CA SER A 17 22.95 -33.88 8.17
C SER A 17 22.16 -32.69 8.75
N SER A 18 22.62 -31.45 8.51
CA SER A 18 22.04 -30.25 9.09
C SER A 18 21.71 -29.20 8.03
N LEU A 19 20.54 -28.56 8.17
CA LEU A 19 20.14 -27.41 7.39
C LEU A 19 20.41 -26.12 8.20
N LEU A 20 21.36 -25.29 7.73
CA LEU A 20 21.63 -24.00 8.34
C LEU A 20 20.96 -22.89 7.53
N VAL A 21 20.04 -22.16 8.14
CA VAL A 21 19.34 -20.99 7.54
C VAL A 21 19.80 -19.73 8.25
N ILE A 22 20.30 -18.75 7.48
CA ILE A 22 20.79 -17.47 8.01
C ILE A 22 19.94 -16.35 7.50
N CYS A 23 19.25 -15.66 8.40
CA CYS A 23 18.47 -14.48 8.09
C CYS A 23 19.25 -13.21 8.44
N HIS A 24 19.55 -12.38 7.44
CA HIS A 24 20.22 -11.10 7.61
C HIS A 24 19.26 -9.96 7.26
N LYS A 25 18.83 -9.19 8.30
CA LYS A 25 17.86 -8.08 8.14
C LYS A 25 18.56 -6.73 8.25
N ASN A 26 18.01 -5.70 7.60
CA ASN A 26 18.31 -4.27 7.75
C ASN A 26 19.68 -3.79 7.28
N LYS A 27 20.55 -4.64 6.77
CA LYS A 27 21.85 -4.23 6.18
C LYS A 27 22.13 -5.10 4.95
N SER A 28 22.77 -4.53 3.94
CA SER A 28 23.31 -5.32 2.83
C SER A 28 24.66 -5.90 3.22
N LEU A 29 24.94 -7.16 2.83
CA LEU A 29 26.26 -7.73 2.92
C LEU A 29 27.19 -7.08 1.89
N ASP A 30 28.44 -6.81 2.27
CA ASP A 30 29.42 -6.35 1.29
C ASP A 30 29.73 -7.48 0.29
N LYS A 31 29.25 -7.29 -0.95
CA LYS A 31 29.40 -8.26 -2.05
C LYS A 31 30.86 -8.50 -2.44
N ARG A 32 31.80 -7.66 -2.02
CA ARG A 32 33.25 -7.82 -2.24
C ARG A 32 33.92 -8.67 -1.17
N SER A 33 33.26 -8.89 -0.03
CA SER A 33 33.82 -9.62 1.10
C SER A 33 34.09 -11.09 0.77
N LYS A 34 35.11 -11.67 1.41
CA LYS A 34 35.40 -13.12 1.30
C LYS A 34 34.21 -13.95 1.75
N LEU A 35 33.52 -13.52 2.82
CA LEU A 35 32.32 -14.18 3.33
C LEU A 35 31.21 -14.26 2.29
N TYR A 36 30.90 -13.17 1.61
CA TYR A 36 29.85 -13.16 0.57
C TYR A 36 30.23 -14.10 -0.61
N LYS A 37 31.49 -14.10 -1.03
CA LYS A 37 31.98 -15.00 -2.08
C LYS A 37 31.92 -16.47 -1.65
N SER A 38 32.18 -16.76 -0.37
CA SER A 38 32.06 -18.11 0.19
C SER A 38 30.59 -18.57 0.19
N PHE A 39 29.64 -17.69 0.55
CA PHE A 39 28.21 -17.97 0.44
C PHE A 39 27.78 -18.28 -0.99
N LEU A 40 28.19 -17.45 -1.95
CA LEU A 40 27.86 -17.67 -3.38
C LEU A 40 28.31 -19.04 -3.90
N LYS A 41 29.43 -19.53 -3.39
CA LYS A 41 30.02 -20.81 -3.83
C LYS A 41 29.36 -22.01 -3.15
N ASN A 42 28.98 -21.89 -1.88
CA ASN A 42 28.68 -23.04 -1.02
C ASN A 42 27.25 -23.04 -0.45
N SER A 43 26.41 -22.05 -0.83
CA SER A 43 25.04 -21.97 -0.31
C SER A 43 24.08 -21.32 -1.31
N THR A 44 22.78 -21.44 -1.07
CA THR A 44 21.74 -20.71 -1.79
C THR A 44 21.49 -19.38 -1.13
N ILE A 45 21.55 -18.27 -1.88
CA ILE A 45 21.31 -16.91 -1.38
C ILE A 45 20.03 -16.37 -1.99
N LEU A 46 19.11 -15.92 -1.12
CA LEU A 46 17.97 -15.10 -1.51
C LEU A 46 18.24 -13.63 -1.12
N ASP A 47 18.55 -12.79 -2.10
CA ASP A 47 18.69 -11.34 -1.89
C ASP A 47 17.37 -10.63 -2.17
N SER A 48 16.56 -10.43 -1.10
CA SER A 48 15.26 -9.76 -1.19
C SER A 48 15.36 -8.24 -1.43
N SER A 49 16.59 -7.67 -1.38
CA SER A 49 16.83 -6.26 -1.71
C SER A 49 17.05 -6.03 -3.23
N SER A 50 17.30 -7.10 -3.99
CA SER A 50 17.47 -7.00 -5.44
C SER A 50 16.17 -6.59 -6.12
N LYS A 51 16.26 -5.88 -7.27
CA LYS A 51 15.09 -5.47 -8.05
C LYS A 51 14.24 -6.65 -8.52
N GLU A 52 14.85 -7.80 -8.75
CA GLU A 52 14.21 -9.03 -9.23
C GLU A 52 13.32 -9.68 -8.14
N ASN A 53 13.75 -9.58 -6.88
CA ASN A 53 13.07 -10.20 -5.74
C ASN A 53 12.21 -9.23 -4.93
N LYS A 54 12.23 -7.93 -5.28
CA LYS A 54 11.45 -6.92 -4.60
C LYS A 54 10.01 -6.93 -5.11
N ILE A 55 9.06 -7.06 -4.18
CA ILE A 55 7.63 -6.90 -4.47
C ILE A 55 7.30 -5.41 -4.43
N TYR A 56 6.85 -4.86 -5.55
CA TYR A 56 6.41 -3.48 -5.67
C TYR A 56 4.91 -3.37 -5.36
N ASP A 57 4.43 -2.19 -5.00
CA ASP A 57 3.04 -1.95 -4.61
C ASP A 57 2.04 -2.41 -5.67
N ASN A 58 2.35 -2.26 -6.96
CA ASN A 58 1.51 -2.73 -8.06
C ASN A 58 1.44 -4.27 -8.19
N GLN A 59 2.37 -5.00 -7.59
CA GLN A 59 2.42 -6.47 -7.57
C GLN A 59 1.84 -7.05 -6.28
N LEU A 60 1.58 -6.19 -5.28
CA LEU A 60 1.23 -6.61 -3.93
C LEU A 60 -0.10 -7.38 -3.91
N THR A 61 -1.11 -6.89 -4.60
CA THR A 61 -2.42 -7.56 -4.72
C THR A 61 -2.29 -8.95 -5.37
N THR A 62 -1.52 -9.05 -6.45
CA THR A 62 -1.26 -10.33 -7.12
C THR A 62 -0.51 -11.30 -6.19
N TRP A 63 0.45 -10.80 -5.44
CA TRP A 63 1.20 -11.61 -4.48
C TRP A 63 0.33 -12.10 -3.32
N ILE A 64 -0.54 -11.24 -2.77
CA ILE A 64 -1.51 -11.59 -1.72
C ILE A 64 -2.47 -12.67 -2.24
N ASN A 65 -3.04 -12.47 -3.43
CA ASN A 65 -3.96 -13.44 -4.04
C ASN A 65 -3.28 -14.81 -4.19
N ARG A 66 -2.03 -14.82 -4.71
CA ARG A 66 -1.25 -16.06 -4.85
C ARG A 66 -1.04 -16.77 -3.52
N LEU A 67 -0.72 -16.03 -2.44
CA LEU A 67 -0.54 -16.64 -1.12
C LEU A 67 -1.80 -17.33 -0.62
N PHE A 68 -2.99 -16.74 -0.79
CA PHE A 68 -4.24 -17.39 -0.44
C PHE A 68 -4.48 -18.63 -1.28
N THR A 69 -4.30 -18.54 -2.59
CA THR A 69 -4.51 -19.65 -3.53
C THR A 69 -3.57 -20.83 -3.26
N GLU A 70 -2.29 -20.56 -2.99
CA GLU A 70 -1.29 -21.59 -2.63
C GLU A 70 -1.65 -22.33 -1.32
N ASN A 71 -2.41 -21.68 -0.42
CA ASN A 71 -2.94 -22.28 0.80
C ASN A 71 -4.37 -22.83 0.65
N GLY A 72 -4.90 -22.89 -0.58
CA GLY A 72 -6.20 -23.46 -0.88
C GLY A 72 -7.39 -22.58 -0.48
N TYR A 73 -7.19 -21.26 -0.39
CA TYR A 73 -8.23 -20.26 -0.14
C TYR A 73 -8.52 -19.46 -1.39
N GLU A 74 -9.77 -19.03 -1.53
CA GLU A 74 -10.22 -18.08 -2.55
C GLU A 74 -10.46 -16.71 -1.90
N ILE A 75 -9.99 -15.65 -2.56
CA ILE A 75 -10.18 -14.26 -2.12
C ILE A 75 -10.52 -13.38 -3.32
N ASP A 76 -11.47 -12.47 -3.17
CA ASP A 76 -11.81 -11.53 -4.22
C ASP A 76 -10.82 -10.36 -4.33
N ASP A 77 -10.83 -9.70 -5.51
CA ASP A 77 -9.96 -8.56 -5.81
C ASP A 77 -10.13 -7.39 -4.82
N LYS A 78 -11.36 -7.16 -4.34
CA LYS A 78 -11.67 -6.08 -3.41
C LYS A 78 -11.07 -6.35 -2.04
N SER A 79 -11.20 -7.57 -1.55
CA SER A 79 -10.62 -8.03 -0.27
C SER A 79 -9.08 -8.00 -0.32
N THR A 80 -8.50 -8.46 -1.42
CA THR A 80 -7.06 -8.41 -1.67
C THR A 80 -6.53 -6.97 -1.67
N PHE A 81 -7.22 -6.07 -2.35
CA PHE A 81 -6.88 -4.66 -2.39
C PHE A 81 -7.00 -4.00 -1.00
N LEU A 82 -8.05 -4.35 -0.24
CA LEU A 82 -8.26 -3.85 1.11
C LEU A 82 -7.12 -4.23 2.07
N ILE A 83 -6.58 -5.45 1.95
CA ILE A 83 -5.39 -5.87 2.69
C ILE A 83 -4.17 -5.04 2.28
N ALA A 84 -3.92 -4.92 0.97
CA ALA A 84 -2.77 -4.19 0.44
C ALA A 84 -2.73 -2.73 0.90
N GLU A 85 -3.86 -2.04 0.82
CA GLU A 85 -3.99 -0.63 1.21
C GLU A 85 -3.81 -0.40 2.72
N ASN A 86 -4.32 -1.29 3.56
CA ASN A 86 -4.32 -1.08 5.01
C ASN A 86 -3.04 -1.58 5.70
N VAL A 87 -2.42 -2.62 5.16
CA VAL A 87 -1.18 -3.19 5.72
C VAL A 87 0.05 -2.56 5.07
N GLY A 88 -0.07 -2.06 3.84
CA GLY A 88 1.03 -1.51 3.04
C GLY A 88 2.02 -2.59 2.60
N ASN A 89 3.21 -2.17 2.15
CA ASN A 89 4.22 -3.05 1.57
C ASN A 89 5.14 -3.70 2.65
N ASN A 90 4.56 -4.07 3.78
CA ASN A 90 5.27 -4.84 4.81
C ASN A 90 4.86 -6.32 4.73
N LEU A 91 5.65 -7.13 4.02
CA LEU A 91 5.34 -8.53 3.74
C LEU A 91 5.15 -9.37 5.01
N GLU A 92 5.89 -9.09 6.08
CA GLU A 92 5.75 -9.79 7.38
C GLU A 92 4.37 -9.49 8.01
N ARG A 93 3.96 -8.24 8.01
CA ARG A 93 2.63 -7.85 8.51
C ARG A 93 1.50 -8.43 7.66
N ILE A 94 1.68 -8.44 6.34
CA ILE A 94 0.71 -9.06 5.43
C ILE A 94 0.60 -10.54 5.75
N TYR A 95 1.73 -11.27 5.79
CA TYR A 95 1.73 -12.70 6.08
C TYR A 95 1.04 -13.02 7.42
N ASN A 96 1.37 -12.29 8.49
CA ASN A 96 0.74 -12.45 9.78
C ASN A 96 -0.78 -12.16 9.74
N SER A 97 -1.22 -11.21 8.92
CA SER A 97 -2.64 -10.93 8.73
C SER A 97 -3.35 -12.06 7.98
N LEU A 98 -2.70 -12.62 6.95
CA LEU A 98 -3.22 -13.77 6.20
C LEU A 98 -3.30 -15.02 7.07
N ASP A 99 -2.24 -15.33 7.80
CA ASP A 99 -2.17 -16.45 8.72
C ASP A 99 -3.29 -16.37 9.77
N LYS A 100 -3.52 -15.16 10.32
CA LYS A 100 -4.61 -14.92 11.25
C LYS A 100 -5.99 -15.15 10.64
N ILE A 101 -6.22 -14.75 9.37
CA ILE A 101 -7.48 -15.03 8.67
C ILE A 101 -7.65 -16.52 8.48
N MET A 102 -6.63 -17.18 7.92
CA MET A 102 -6.69 -18.61 7.59
C MET A 102 -6.85 -19.49 8.83
N SER A 103 -6.19 -19.15 9.94
CA SER A 103 -6.29 -19.89 11.20
C SER A 103 -7.64 -19.76 11.90
N ASN A 104 -8.43 -18.73 11.59
CA ASN A 104 -9.71 -18.48 12.24
C ASN A 104 -10.93 -18.75 11.33
N LYS A 105 -10.69 -19.25 10.12
CA LYS A 105 -11.75 -19.51 9.15
C LYS A 105 -11.71 -20.95 8.64
N GLU A 106 -12.81 -21.66 8.83
CA GLU A 106 -12.99 -23.03 8.33
C GLU A 106 -13.36 -23.06 6.84
N ASP A 107 -14.15 -22.06 6.42
CA ASP A 107 -14.51 -21.87 5.01
C ASP A 107 -13.32 -21.35 4.20
N LYS A 108 -13.14 -21.90 3.00
CA LYS A 108 -12.01 -21.59 2.12
C LYS A 108 -12.21 -20.31 1.28
N THR A 109 -13.36 -19.64 1.40
CA THR A 109 -13.67 -18.39 0.70
C THR A 109 -13.51 -17.20 1.65
N ILE A 110 -12.59 -16.30 1.35
CA ILE A 110 -12.31 -15.11 2.16
C ILE A 110 -13.13 -13.93 1.65
N SER A 111 -14.02 -13.44 2.50
CA SER A 111 -14.86 -12.27 2.23
C SER A 111 -14.22 -10.97 2.72
N GLN A 112 -14.74 -9.84 2.24
CA GLN A 112 -14.36 -8.53 2.74
C GLN A 112 -14.59 -8.38 4.26
N GLU A 113 -15.62 -9.01 4.79
CA GLU A 113 -15.95 -8.99 6.23
C GLU A 113 -14.89 -9.72 7.06
N ASP A 114 -14.36 -10.82 6.55
CA ASP A 114 -13.26 -11.54 7.19
C ASP A 114 -12.00 -10.69 7.25
N VAL A 115 -11.67 -10.01 6.15
CA VAL A 115 -10.53 -9.08 6.09
C VAL A 115 -10.70 -7.94 7.12
N ILE A 116 -11.86 -7.30 7.15
CA ILE A 116 -12.17 -6.24 8.11
C ILE A 116 -12.01 -6.73 9.54
N LYS A 117 -12.57 -7.89 9.86
CA LYS A 117 -12.56 -8.48 11.20
C LYS A 117 -11.16 -8.87 11.66
N TYR A 118 -10.42 -9.60 10.83
CA TYR A 118 -9.17 -10.24 11.24
C TYR A 118 -7.93 -9.36 11.01
N VAL A 119 -7.94 -8.49 10.01
CA VAL A 119 -6.87 -7.49 9.79
C VAL A 119 -7.03 -6.28 10.72
N GLY A 120 -8.23 -6.07 11.28
CA GLY A 120 -8.51 -4.96 12.17
C GLY A 120 -8.71 -3.63 11.45
N ILE A 121 -9.30 -3.68 10.27
CA ILE A 121 -9.64 -2.52 9.46
C ILE A 121 -11.00 -1.99 9.91
N SER A 122 -11.16 -0.67 10.00
CA SER A 122 -12.49 -0.09 10.20
C SER A 122 -13.35 -0.32 8.96
N ARG A 123 -14.56 -0.86 9.13
CA ARG A 123 -15.49 -1.11 8.02
C ARG A 123 -15.83 0.17 7.27
N ASP A 124 -16.15 1.23 8.00
CA ASP A 124 -16.71 2.45 7.45
C ASP A 124 -15.68 3.59 7.34
N TYR A 125 -14.55 3.49 8.05
CA TYR A 125 -13.56 4.56 8.21
C TYR A 125 -12.16 4.11 7.83
N ASN A 126 -11.92 3.97 6.51
CA ASN A 126 -10.63 3.62 5.93
C ASN A 126 -10.40 4.42 4.63
N PHE A 127 -9.18 4.37 4.08
CA PHE A 127 -8.86 5.12 2.87
C PHE A 127 -9.63 4.64 1.63
N PHE A 128 -10.08 3.38 1.60
CA PHE A 128 -10.90 2.89 0.51
C PHE A 128 -12.29 3.56 0.52
N GLU A 129 -12.96 3.56 1.68
CA GLU A 129 -14.25 4.23 1.86
C GLU A 129 -14.14 5.76 1.67
N PHE A 130 -12.98 6.31 2.07
CA PHE A 130 -12.67 7.72 1.81
C PHE A 130 -12.57 7.99 0.31
N GLN A 131 -11.87 7.15 -0.47
CA GLN A 131 -11.79 7.29 -1.92
C GLN A 131 -13.16 7.16 -2.58
N ASP A 132 -13.98 6.20 -2.15
CA ASP A 132 -15.34 6.03 -2.66
C ASP A 132 -16.18 7.29 -2.42
N SER A 133 -16.03 7.96 -1.27
CA SER A 133 -16.71 9.23 -1.02
C SER A 133 -16.32 10.35 -2.00
N LEU A 134 -15.05 10.41 -2.39
CA LEU A 134 -14.57 11.33 -3.43
C LEU A 134 -15.12 10.96 -4.81
N ILE A 135 -15.08 9.67 -5.15
CA ILE A 135 -15.58 9.16 -6.44
C ILE A 135 -17.06 9.46 -6.60
N ASP A 136 -17.84 9.20 -5.56
CA ASP A 136 -19.30 9.35 -5.60
C ASP A 136 -19.77 10.77 -5.30
N LYS A 137 -18.85 11.66 -4.91
CA LYS A 137 -19.13 13.03 -4.44
C LYS A 137 -20.09 13.03 -3.24
N ASP A 138 -19.93 12.02 -2.36
CA ASP A 138 -20.73 11.90 -1.14
C ASP A 138 -20.12 12.74 -0.02
N THR A 139 -20.60 13.97 0.11
CA THR A 139 -20.13 14.93 1.10
C THR A 139 -20.41 14.48 2.54
N ILE A 140 -21.51 13.73 2.77
CA ILE A 140 -21.89 13.25 4.09
C ILE A 140 -20.93 12.14 4.53
N LYS A 141 -20.67 11.18 3.64
CA LYS A 141 -19.72 10.09 3.87
C LYS A 141 -18.31 10.65 4.07
N PHE A 142 -17.89 11.58 3.22
CA PHE A 142 -16.61 12.29 3.36
C PHE A 142 -16.47 12.94 4.74
N ALA A 143 -17.49 13.72 5.19
CA ALA A 143 -17.45 14.40 6.48
C ALA A 143 -17.34 13.41 7.65
N LYS A 144 -18.08 12.31 7.64
CA LYS A 144 -18.00 11.27 8.68
C LYS A 144 -16.62 10.61 8.75
N ILE A 145 -16.04 10.25 7.60
CA ILE A 145 -14.73 9.61 7.54
C ILE A 145 -13.64 10.57 8.00
N THR A 146 -13.66 11.82 7.53
CA THR A 146 -12.66 12.81 7.93
C THR A 146 -12.76 13.20 9.38
N GLN A 147 -13.97 13.25 9.96
CA GLN A 147 -14.16 13.42 11.40
C GLN A 147 -13.53 12.26 12.20
N TYR A 148 -13.69 11.02 11.73
CA TYR A 148 -13.02 9.88 12.35
C TYR A 148 -11.49 9.98 12.22
N PHE A 149 -10.97 10.41 11.07
CA PHE A 149 -9.54 10.58 10.86
C PHE A 149 -8.95 11.65 11.78
N THR A 150 -9.62 12.80 11.94
CA THR A 150 -9.18 13.86 12.86
C THR A 150 -9.24 13.45 14.32
N SER A 151 -10.16 12.56 14.69
CA SER A 151 -10.22 12.00 16.06
C SER A 151 -9.17 10.90 16.30
N ASN A 152 -8.48 10.43 15.25
CA ASN A 152 -7.48 9.37 15.30
C ASN A 152 -6.19 9.78 14.55
N GLU A 153 -5.66 10.98 14.82
CA GLU A 153 -4.55 11.59 14.06
C GLU A 153 -3.28 10.75 14.05
N ASN A 154 -2.99 10.01 15.12
CA ASN A 154 -1.83 9.10 15.17
C ASN A 154 -1.91 7.99 14.13
N LYS A 155 -3.13 7.53 13.79
CA LYS A 155 -3.39 6.49 12.80
C LYS A 155 -3.58 7.07 11.39
N PHE A 156 -4.14 8.27 11.30
CA PHE A 156 -4.46 8.98 10.07
C PHE A 156 -3.87 10.40 10.08
N PRO A 157 -2.55 10.56 10.01
CA PRO A 157 -1.93 11.88 10.00
C PRO A 157 -2.37 12.68 8.76
N PHE A 158 -2.52 13.99 8.91
CA PHE A 158 -2.95 14.88 7.84
C PHE A 158 -2.10 14.75 6.58
N GLN A 159 -0.79 14.63 6.73
CA GLN A 159 0.14 14.47 5.60
C GLN A 159 -0.15 13.22 4.78
N GLN A 160 -0.53 12.12 5.43
CA GLN A 160 -0.90 10.90 4.73
C GLN A 160 -2.19 11.09 3.93
N LEU A 161 -3.20 11.73 4.53
CA LEU A 161 -4.45 12.07 3.85
C LEU A 161 -4.18 12.96 2.62
N LEU A 162 -3.31 13.95 2.77
CA LEU A 162 -2.97 14.90 1.72
C LEU A 162 -2.26 14.21 0.55
N ILE A 163 -1.27 13.35 0.84
CA ILE A 163 -0.55 12.54 -0.17
C ILE A 163 -1.53 11.63 -0.91
N TYR A 164 -2.46 11.01 -0.19
CA TYR A 164 -3.47 10.13 -0.77
C TYR A 164 -4.36 10.87 -1.78
N MET A 165 -4.89 12.03 -1.38
CA MET A 165 -5.71 12.86 -2.27
C MET A 165 -4.92 13.39 -3.47
N PHE A 166 -3.70 13.88 -3.23
CA PHE A 166 -2.84 14.35 -4.31
C PHE A 166 -2.57 13.25 -5.34
N SER A 167 -2.27 12.03 -4.87
CA SER A 167 -2.10 10.85 -5.75
C SER A 167 -3.38 10.54 -6.53
N PHE A 168 -4.55 10.58 -5.87
CA PHE A 168 -5.82 10.32 -6.52
C PHE A 168 -6.12 11.33 -7.65
N TYR A 169 -6.06 12.63 -7.37
CA TYR A 169 -6.35 13.66 -8.36
C TYR A 169 -5.28 13.74 -9.46
N SER A 170 -4.01 13.49 -9.16
CA SER A 170 -2.95 13.41 -10.17
C SER A 170 -3.20 12.27 -11.17
N LYS A 171 -3.62 11.10 -10.69
CA LYS A 171 -4.02 9.99 -11.55
C LYS A 171 -5.23 10.33 -12.42
N LEU A 172 -6.23 11.04 -11.87
CA LEU A 172 -7.37 11.53 -12.66
C LEU A 172 -6.92 12.50 -13.76
N LEU A 173 -5.99 13.40 -13.46
CA LEU A 173 -5.44 14.34 -14.45
C LEU A 173 -4.73 13.57 -15.58
N ILE A 174 -3.94 12.55 -15.26
CA ILE A 174 -3.28 11.70 -16.25
C ILE A 174 -4.31 11.01 -17.15
N ILE A 175 -5.38 10.45 -16.57
CA ILE A 175 -6.48 9.80 -17.31
C ILE A 175 -7.11 10.77 -18.31
N LYS A 176 -7.46 11.99 -17.85
CA LYS A 176 -8.09 13.02 -18.68
C LYS A 176 -7.18 13.52 -19.79
N ASN A 177 -5.93 13.84 -19.48
CA ASN A 177 -4.97 14.38 -20.46
C ASN A 177 -4.60 13.35 -21.55
N ASN A 178 -4.67 12.05 -21.24
CA ASN A 178 -4.41 10.99 -22.21
C ASN A 178 -5.69 10.41 -22.85
N ASN A 179 -6.86 10.99 -22.58
CA ASN A 179 -8.16 10.56 -23.10
C ASN A 179 -8.42 9.05 -22.88
N LEU A 180 -8.08 8.52 -21.70
CA LEU A 180 -8.25 7.11 -21.38
C LEU A 180 -9.71 6.81 -21.03
N ASN A 181 -10.43 6.13 -21.94
CA ASN A 181 -11.89 5.97 -21.86
C ASN A 181 -12.36 4.58 -21.43
N ASN A 182 -11.44 3.70 -21.05
CA ASN A 182 -11.79 2.36 -20.55
C ASN A 182 -10.86 1.91 -19.43
N PRO A 183 -11.33 1.03 -18.51
CA PRO A 183 -10.54 0.57 -17.38
C PRO A 183 -9.24 -0.15 -17.75
N GLN A 184 -9.18 -0.86 -18.88
CA GLN A 184 -7.99 -1.60 -19.32
C GLN A 184 -6.85 -0.64 -19.69
N SER A 185 -7.15 0.41 -20.47
CA SER A 185 -6.15 1.43 -20.83
C SER A 185 -5.69 2.22 -19.60
N ILE A 186 -6.59 2.49 -18.65
CA ILE A 186 -6.27 3.14 -17.37
C ILE A 186 -5.34 2.24 -16.55
N ALA A 187 -5.67 0.96 -16.39
CA ALA A 187 -4.85 0.00 -15.65
C ALA A 187 -3.43 -0.08 -16.20
N ALA A 188 -3.31 -0.21 -17.53
CA ALA A 188 -2.01 -0.28 -18.22
C ALA A 188 -1.20 1.02 -18.05
N LYS A 189 -1.84 2.19 -18.26
CA LYS A 189 -1.15 3.49 -18.20
C LYS A 189 -0.69 3.87 -16.81
N LEU A 190 -1.54 3.61 -15.80
CA LEU A 190 -1.25 3.96 -14.40
C LEU A 190 -0.51 2.85 -13.66
N ASN A 191 -0.35 1.68 -14.28
CA ASN A 191 0.22 0.48 -13.67
C ASN A 191 -0.48 0.12 -12.35
N ILE A 192 -1.82 0.07 -12.39
CA ILE A 192 -2.70 -0.25 -11.27
C ILE A 192 -3.56 -1.47 -11.57
N HIS A 193 -4.06 -2.13 -10.51
CA HIS A 193 -4.93 -3.27 -10.67
C HIS A 193 -6.22 -2.91 -11.43
N PRO A 194 -6.75 -3.78 -12.33
CA PRO A 194 -7.95 -3.51 -13.12
C PRO A 194 -9.18 -3.16 -12.28
N PHE A 195 -9.33 -3.74 -11.10
CA PHE A 195 -10.40 -3.41 -10.15
C PHE A 195 -10.34 -1.93 -9.76
N VAL A 196 -9.15 -1.42 -9.42
CA VAL A 196 -8.93 -0.01 -9.07
C VAL A 196 -9.17 0.91 -10.26
N ALA A 197 -8.75 0.48 -11.46
CA ALA A 197 -8.96 1.24 -12.70
C ALA A 197 -10.45 1.49 -13.00
N LYS A 198 -11.35 0.57 -12.66
CA LYS A 198 -12.82 0.77 -12.77
C LYS A 198 -13.29 1.96 -11.91
N SER A 199 -12.78 2.08 -10.69
CA SER A 199 -13.09 3.19 -9.79
C SER A 199 -12.56 4.52 -10.33
N TYR A 200 -11.33 4.56 -10.85
CA TYR A 200 -10.78 5.75 -11.51
C TYR A 200 -11.53 6.13 -12.78
N HIS A 201 -11.97 5.17 -13.59
CA HIS A 201 -12.81 5.43 -14.76
C HIS A 201 -14.14 6.09 -14.34
N ARG A 202 -14.81 5.56 -13.32
CA ARG A 202 -16.03 6.16 -12.75
C ARG A 202 -15.79 7.59 -12.26
N ALA A 203 -14.70 7.83 -11.52
CA ALA A 203 -14.31 9.14 -11.03
C ALA A 203 -14.00 10.12 -12.16
N SER A 204 -13.27 9.69 -13.19
CA SER A 204 -12.87 10.56 -14.30
C SER A 204 -14.07 11.17 -15.03
N ASN A 205 -15.21 10.50 -15.05
CA ASN A 205 -16.44 11.02 -15.66
C ASN A 205 -17.13 12.10 -14.81
N LYS A 206 -16.81 12.20 -13.52
CA LYS A 206 -17.44 13.14 -12.57
C LYS A 206 -16.64 14.44 -12.35
N TYR A 207 -15.37 14.48 -12.75
CA TYR A 207 -14.49 15.63 -12.57
C TYR A 207 -14.03 16.22 -13.91
N SER A 208 -14.11 17.55 -14.07
CA SER A 208 -13.49 18.26 -15.18
C SER A 208 -11.99 18.46 -14.96
N ILE A 209 -11.24 18.67 -16.04
CA ILE A 209 -9.79 18.95 -15.96
C ILE A 209 -9.51 20.20 -15.10
N ASP A 210 -10.29 21.26 -15.28
CA ASP A 210 -10.10 22.51 -14.55
C ASP A 210 -10.38 22.33 -13.05
N LYS A 211 -11.43 21.57 -12.70
CA LYS A 211 -11.69 21.26 -11.30
C LYS A 211 -10.57 20.44 -10.68
N ILE A 212 -10.03 19.45 -11.39
CA ILE A 212 -8.89 18.65 -10.91
C ILE A 212 -7.66 19.53 -10.67
N LYS A 213 -7.35 20.45 -11.58
CA LYS A 213 -6.22 21.39 -11.43
C LYS A 213 -6.40 22.29 -10.21
N GLN A 214 -7.58 22.90 -10.04
CA GLN A 214 -7.91 23.72 -8.87
C GLN A 214 -7.75 22.93 -7.55
N ILE A 215 -8.18 21.67 -7.53
CA ILE A 215 -8.02 20.80 -6.36
C ILE A 215 -6.53 20.54 -6.08
N LEU A 216 -5.73 20.21 -7.09
CA LEU A 216 -4.30 19.97 -6.93
C LEU A 216 -3.55 21.22 -6.42
N GLU A 217 -3.89 22.40 -6.94
CA GLU A 217 -3.35 23.68 -6.45
C GLU A 217 -3.72 23.89 -4.97
N TYR A 218 -4.97 23.68 -4.61
CA TYR A 218 -5.45 23.79 -3.23
C TYR A 218 -4.74 22.82 -2.31
N LEU A 219 -4.57 21.53 -2.70
CA LEU A 219 -3.84 20.54 -1.92
C LEU A 219 -2.37 20.92 -1.73
N SER A 220 -1.73 21.49 -2.75
CA SER A 220 -0.37 21.99 -2.65
C SER A 220 -0.26 23.17 -1.66
N GLU A 221 -1.26 24.05 -1.64
CA GLU A 221 -1.32 25.13 -0.67
C GLU A 221 -1.47 24.62 0.77
N LEU A 222 -2.34 23.63 0.98
CA LEU A 222 -2.51 22.99 2.28
C LEU A 222 -1.23 22.30 2.77
N ASP A 223 -0.45 21.72 1.88
CA ASP A 223 0.86 21.13 2.21
C ASP A 223 1.81 22.19 2.81
N LEU A 224 1.90 23.36 2.15
CA LEU A 224 2.72 24.48 2.63
C LEU A 224 2.25 25.03 3.99
N ILE A 225 0.92 25.12 4.20
CA ILE A 225 0.33 25.57 5.46
C ILE A 225 0.62 24.54 6.57
N SER A 226 0.41 23.26 6.28
CA SER A 226 0.61 22.19 7.28
C SER A 226 2.06 22.05 7.74
N LYS A 227 3.02 22.47 6.90
CA LYS A 227 4.45 22.50 7.20
C LYS A 227 4.92 23.81 7.85
N GLY A 228 4.00 24.76 8.08
CA GLY A 228 4.33 26.06 8.67
C GLY A 228 5.13 27.00 7.77
N ILE A 229 5.15 26.74 6.43
CA ILE A 229 5.83 27.61 5.44
C ILE A 229 4.99 28.85 5.16
N LYS A 230 3.68 28.73 5.19
CA LYS A 230 2.75 29.88 5.13
C LYS A 230 2.29 30.25 6.54
N SER A 231 2.08 31.55 6.79
CA SER A 231 1.76 32.13 8.11
C SER A 231 0.34 31.81 8.64
N LEU A 232 -0.41 30.94 8.00
CA LEU A 232 -1.72 30.52 8.43
C LEU A 232 -1.60 29.42 9.51
N LYS A 233 -2.37 29.54 10.58
CA LYS A 233 -2.44 28.50 11.60
C LYS A 233 -3.11 27.26 11.04
N PHE A 234 -2.37 26.16 11.01
CA PHE A 234 -2.91 24.86 10.62
C PHE A 234 -3.71 24.24 11.78
N ASN A 235 -4.92 23.76 11.47
CA ASN A 235 -5.69 22.90 12.34
C ASN A 235 -6.36 21.81 11.51
N TYR A 236 -6.08 20.57 11.80
CA TYR A 236 -6.53 19.42 11.00
C TYR A 236 -8.06 19.41 10.86
N ASN A 237 -8.79 19.55 11.96
CA ASN A 237 -10.26 19.46 11.97
C ASN A 237 -10.93 20.56 11.14
N THR A 238 -10.49 21.83 11.30
CA THR A 238 -11.03 22.94 10.50
C THR A 238 -10.66 22.81 9.04
N THR A 239 -9.42 22.39 8.74
CA THR A 239 -8.94 22.21 7.36
C THR A 239 -9.76 21.17 6.61
N VAL A 240 -10.06 20.00 7.19
CA VAL A 240 -10.85 18.98 6.48
C VAL A 240 -12.31 19.39 6.30
N ARG A 241 -12.87 20.22 7.18
CA ARG A 241 -14.19 20.81 6.96
C ARG A 241 -14.22 21.77 5.78
N GLU A 242 -13.21 22.61 5.64
CA GLU A 242 -13.04 23.49 4.48
C GLU A 242 -12.83 22.71 3.19
N MET A 243 -12.06 21.60 3.25
CA MET A 243 -11.85 20.71 2.11
C MET A 243 -13.16 20.19 1.52
N SER A 244 -14.17 19.90 2.34
CA SER A 244 -15.47 19.43 1.85
C SER A 244 -16.13 20.41 0.87
N TYR A 245 -15.93 21.72 1.03
CA TYR A 245 -16.46 22.74 0.12
C TYR A 245 -15.57 22.95 -1.13
N LYS A 246 -14.30 22.65 -1.02
CA LYS A 246 -13.34 22.86 -2.14
C LYS A 246 -13.26 21.66 -3.08
N LEU A 247 -13.49 20.45 -2.58
CA LEU A 247 -13.37 19.22 -3.35
C LEU A 247 -14.63 18.87 -4.14
N PHE A 248 -15.80 19.26 -3.67
CA PHE A 248 -17.10 18.96 -4.28
C PHE A 248 -17.73 20.18 -4.94
#